data_3302e822bbc1328628c9404eef792508
#
_entry.id   3302e822bbc1328628c9404eef792508
#
_cell.length_a   1.000
_cell.length_b   1.000
_cell.length_c   1.000
_cell.angle_alpha   90.00
_cell.angle_beta   90.00
_cell.angle_gamma   90.00
#
_symmetry.space_group_name_H-M   'P 1'
#
loop_
_entity.id
_entity.type
_entity.pdbx_description
1 polymer ?
#
loop_
_entity_poly.entity_id
_entity_poly.type
_entity_poly.pdbx_seq_one_letter_code
_entity_poly.pdbx_strand_id
1 'polypeptide(L)'
;MYGLILSQEEVLLQKSNKKIKYIKVNIMTSSIIDLSKLTANDDLKPVLGGHWPGIQIYYPPIKFNPLDGSYETMEQAKLRLQKHAYKTKAHTVLFDLEDGCRQKAMSRELLIQELPKFPERDFQIAIRINPFRTDEYEEDLKMLKQVHKYIDAIVLAKAGEVYGDAEIRDLSSWLVSIGSNLQIQPIIEHPKSLQIADKLMSHSTVQHVVFGIHDFSKAMAYKITPEGWIDELETFFNMLTMEARIKGKGVIGGVEVLLTPNSLPDSCVEKKDIRRWLDLHGDDASRHVYAHAQRETAMGLTGKQVITPNHINVCKVAFTPSPKETAKDIEILKAALEADALLSGAIRYKGEMLDPPMFGKSLQNLLRGYALRSLSKEDQAFALTVLNKMPIHTFKENWPYGQI
;
A
#
# COMPACT_ATOMS: atom_id res chain seq x y z
N MET A 1 32.78 -23.93 3.08
CA MET A 1 33.85 -22.92 3.11
C MET A 1 33.61 -21.97 1.97
N TYR A 2 33.09 -20.82 2.25
CA TYR A 2 33.28 -19.48 1.68
C TYR A 2 32.13 -18.61 2.16
N GLY A 3 32.38 -17.92 3.25
CA GLY A 3 31.60 -16.76 3.64
C GLY A 3 32.18 -15.54 2.92
N LEU A 4 31.31 -14.72 2.36
CA LEU A 4 31.64 -13.35 2.01
C LEU A 4 30.53 -12.47 2.58
N ILE A 5 30.80 -11.91 3.76
CA ILE A 5 30.08 -10.76 4.29
C ILE A 5 30.71 -9.55 3.62
N LEU A 6 29.98 -8.87 2.75
CA LEU A 6 30.33 -7.53 2.32
C LEU A 6 29.38 -6.55 3.01
N SER A 7 29.90 -5.92 4.06
CA SER A 7 29.32 -4.69 4.60
C SER A 7 29.70 -3.55 3.65
N GLN A 8 28.74 -2.97 2.94
CA GLN A 8 28.95 -1.69 2.26
C GLN A 8 28.68 -0.55 3.25
N GLU A 9 29.75 0.04 3.77
CA GLU A 9 29.70 1.37 4.39
C GLU A 9 29.77 2.40 3.25
N GLU A 10 28.68 3.09 2.96
CA GLU A 10 28.73 4.29 2.11
C GLU A 10 29.22 5.48 2.94
N VAL A 11 30.41 5.96 2.60
CA VAL A 11 31.00 7.16 3.18
C VAL A 11 30.69 8.34 2.28
N LEU A 12 29.82 9.24 2.71
CA LEU A 12 29.59 10.54 2.06
C LEU A 12 30.70 11.53 2.45
N LEU A 13 31.52 11.91 1.50
CA LEU A 13 32.57 12.94 1.64
C LEU A 13 32.01 14.34 1.37
N GLN A 14 31.86 15.16 2.40
CA GLN A 14 31.69 16.61 2.24
C GLN A 14 33.04 17.31 2.35
N LYS A 15 33.46 17.98 1.27
CA LYS A 15 34.64 18.87 1.29
C LYS A 15 34.23 20.26 1.81
N SER A 16 34.62 20.60 3.01
CA SER A 16 34.74 21.96 3.44
C SER A 16 36.22 22.26 3.82
N ASN A 17 36.70 23.44 3.43
CA ASN A 17 38.06 23.83 3.67
C ASN A 17 38.41 23.76 5.17
N LYS A 18 39.42 22.92 5.49
CA LYS A 18 40.05 22.71 6.80
C LYS A 18 39.31 21.81 7.79
N LYS A 19 39.71 20.54 7.75
CA LYS A 19 39.40 19.39 8.61
C LYS A 19 38.28 18.51 8.12
N ILE A 20 38.67 17.31 7.70
CA ILE A 20 37.74 16.20 7.44
C ILE A 20 37.15 15.75 8.76
N LYS A 21 35.88 16.02 8.97
CA LYS A 21 35.07 15.42 10.06
C LYS A 21 34.32 14.24 9.53
N TYR A 22 34.67 13.05 9.97
CA TYR A 22 33.86 11.87 9.74
C TYR A 22 32.58 11.98 10.57
N ILE A 23 31.45 12.14 9.89
CA ILE A 23 30.13 11.99 10.54
C ILE A 23 29.78 10.51 10.40
N LYS A 24 29.84 9.80 11.51
CA LYS A 24 29.29 8.45 11.60
C LYS A 24 27.76 8.59 11.49
N VAL A 25 27.22 8.36 10.31
CA VAL A 25 25.78 8.20 10.15
C VAL A 25 25.47 6.85 10.79
N ASN A 26 24.87 6.86 11.97
CA ASN A 26 24.22 5.67 12.51
C ASN A 26 23.05 5.37 11.58
N ILE A 27 23.28 4.53 10.58
CA ILE A 27 22.21 3.82 9.93
C ILE A 27 21.62 3.00 11.08
N MET A 28 20.40 3.33 11.51
CA MET A 28 19.62 2.41 12.33
C MET A 28 19.54 1.12 11.53
N THR A 29 20.43 0.19 11.84
CA THR A 29 20.25 -1.20 11.48
C THR A 29 18.88 -1.56 12.02
N SER A 30 17.91 -1.80 11.12
CA SER A 30 16.71 -2.48 11.52
C SER A 30 17.18 -3.67 12.33
N SER A 31 16.90 -3.67 13.63
CA SER A 31 17.21 -4.80 14.49
C SER A 31 16.61 -6.00 13.77
N ILE A 32 17.47 -6.91 13.31
CA ILE A 32 17.02 -8.18 12.74
C ILE A 32 16.25 -8.83 13.88
N ILE A 33 14.92 -8.85 13.76
CA ILE A 33 14.06 -9.48 14.74
C ILE A 33 14.38 -10.98 14.65
N ASP A 34 14.90 -11.51 15.73
CA ASP A 34 15.15 -12.93 15.84
C ASP A 34 13.80 -13.64 16.03
N LEU A 35 13.24 -14.12 14.93
CA LEU A 35 11.93 -14.79 14.91
C LEU A 35 11.89 -16.00 15.87
N SER A 36 13.04 -16.61 16.20
CA SER A 36 13.09 -17.73 17.13
C SER A 36 12.75 -17.34 18.57
N LYS A 37 12.80 -16.05 18.89
CA LYS A 37 12.47 -15.50 20.22
C LYS A 37 11.04 -14.99 20.36
N LEU A 38 10.28 -14.94 19.25
CA LEU A 38 8.89 -14.53 19.30
C LEU A 38 8.01 -15.63 19.91
N THR A 39 7.11 -15.22 20.78
CA THR A 39 6.13 -16.10 21.42
C THR A 39 4.75 -15.90 20.81
N ALA A 40 3.81 -16.80 21.06
CA ALA A 40 2.41 -16.66 20.59
C ALA A 40 1.71 -15.39 21.11
N ASN A 41 2.28 -14.72 22.11
CA ASN A 41 1.75 -13.48 22.69
C ASN A 41 2.31 -12.22 22.02
N ASP A 42 3.30 -12.35 21.15
CA ASP A 42 3.90 -11.21 20.47
C ASP A 42 3.02 -10.76 19.29
N ASP A 43 3.02 -9.46 19.02
CA ASP A 43 2.32 -8.89 17.89
C ASP A 43 3.11 -9.16 16.59
N LEU A 44 2.40 -9.47 15.49
CA LEU A 44 3.00 -9.57 14.16
C LEU A 44 3.55 -8.23 13.66
N LYS A 45 3.10 -7.11 14.21
CA LYS A 45 3.51 -5.78 13.79
C LYS A 45 5.03 -5.54 13.80
N PRO A 46 5.79 -5.95 14.83
CA PRO A 46 7.25 -5.83 14.81
C PRO A 46 7.93 -6.68 13.72
N VAL A 47 7.30 -7.79 13.33
CA VAL A 47 7.84 -8.73 12.33
C VAL A 47 7.56 -8.30 10.92
N LEU A 48 6.33 -7.83 10.67
CA LEU A 48 5.82 -7.55 9.34
C LEU A 48 5.81 -6.05 9.01
N GLY A 49 6.25 -5.23 9.93
CA GLY A 49 6.23 -3.78 9.81
C GLY A 49 4.88 -3.17 10.18
N GLY A 50 4.77 -1.88 9.95
CA GLY A 50 3.64 -1.07 10.36
C GLY A 50 2.36 -1.28 9.53
N HIS A 51 1.61 -0.21 9.39
CA HIS A 51 0.38 -0.21 8.61
C HIS A 51 0.64 -0.39 7.11
N TRP A 52 -0.24 -1.12 6.45
CA TRP A 52 -0.21 -1.36 5.01
C TRP A 52 -1.17 -0.43 4.29
N PRO A 53 -0.82 0.10 3.11
CA PRO A 53 -1.68 1.05 2.42
C PRO A 53 -3.05 0.47 2.03
N GLY A 54 -3.13 -0.79 1.60
CA GLY A 54 -4.37 -1.50 1.30
C GLY A 54 -5.34 -0.69 0.42
N ILE A 55 -6.56 -0.49 0.90
CA ILE A 55 -7.54 0.35 0.23
C ILE A 55 -7.32 1.81 0.66
N GLN A 56 -6.95 2.64 -0.30
CA GLN A 56 -6.65 4.07 -0.10
C GLN A 56 -7.80 4.92 -0.63
N ILE A 57 -8.42 5.71 0.24
CA ILE A 57 -9.46 6.63 -0.19
C ILE A 57 -8.90 8.03 -0.44
N TYR A 58 -9.08 8.53 -1.66
CA TYR A 58 -8.82 9.93 -1.98
C TYR A 58 -9.72 10.86 -1.19
N TYR A 59 -9.13 11.87 -0.59
CA TYR A 59 -9.83 12.84 0.23
C TYR A 59 -9.31 14.24 -0.08
N PRO A 60 -10.07 15.06 -0.84
CA PRO A 60 -9.69 16.45 -1.09
C PRO A 60 -9.77 17.22 0.23
N PRO A 61 -8.67 17.89 0.68
CA PRO A 61 -8.71 18.65 1.93
C PRO A 61 -9.78 19.74 1.89
N ILE A 62 -9.88 20.49 0.79
CA ILE A 62 -10.95 21.46 0.51
C ILE A 62 -11.79 20.94 -0.65
N LYS A 63 -13.08 20.72 -0.41
CA LYS A 63 -13.99 20.18 -1.42
C LYS A 63 -14.56 21.28 -2.30
N PHE A 64 -14.63 21.03 -3.59
CA PHE A 64 -15.34 21.81 -4.57
C PHE A 64 -16.79 21.31 -4.70
N ASN A 65 -17.74 22.22 -4.70
CA ASN A 65 -19.14 21.92 -4.99
C ASN A 65 -19.43 22.23 -6.47
N PRO A 66 -19.60 21.22 -7.33
CA PRO A 66 -19.85 21.44 -8.75
C PRO A 66 -21.23 22.05 -9.05
N LEU A 67 -22.18 22.03 -8.10
CA LEU A 67 -23.53 22.51 -8.30
C LEU A 67 -23.62 24.04 -8.31
N ASP A 68 -22.85 24.71 -7.48
CA ASP A 68 -22.85 26.16 -7.32
C ASP A 68 -21.47 26.81 -7.60
N GLY A 69 -20.45 26.00 -7.91
CA GLY A 69 -19.11 26.48 -8.20
C GLY A 69 -18.34 26.97 -6.96
N SER A 70 -18.86 26.73 -5.76
CA SER A 70 -18.24 27.16 -4.50
C SER A 70 -17.21 26.16 -3.98
N TYR A 71 -16.41 26.61 -3.03
CA TYR A 71 -15.52 25.77 -2.24
C TYR A 71 -15.96 25.77 -0.78
N GLU A 72 -15.70 24.67 -0.10
CA GLU A 72 -15.84 24.63 1.36
C GLU A 72 -15.02 25.73 2.01
N THR A 73 -15.56 26.32 3.05
CA THR A 73 -14.79 27.14 3.98
C THR A 73 -13.86 26.28 4.82
N MET A 74 -12.85 26.87 5.44
CA MET A 74 -11.94 26.19 6.35
C MET A 74 -12.71 25.45 7.46
N GLU A 75 -13.71 26.06 8.06
CA GLU A 75 -14.52 25.47 9.13
C GLU A 75 -15.37 24.28 8.64
N GLN A 76 -15.99 24.39 7.47
CA GLN A 76 -16.72 23.29 6.88
C GLN A 76 -15.80 22.09 6.60
N ALA A 77 -14.62 22.36 6.05
CA ALA A 77 -13.62 21.33 5.78
C ALA A 77 -13.14 20.63 7.06
N LYS A 78 -12.86 21.37 8.13
CA LYS A 78 -12.51 20.82 9.45
C LYS A 78 -13.59 19.88 9.98
N LEU A 79 -14.84 20.32 9.97
CA LEU A 79 -15.99 19.51 10.42
C LEU A 79 -16.13 18.23 9.59
N ARG A 80 -15.95 18.32 8.26
CA ARG A 80 -16.00 17.16 7.38
C ARG A 80 -14.83 16.19 7.65
N LEU A 81 -13.62 16.66 7.90
CA LEU A 81 -12.49 15.83 8.31
C LEU A 81 -12.81 15.02 9.57
N GLN A 82 -13.30 15.70 10.61
CA GLN A 82 -13.67 15.07 11.88
C GLN A 82 -14.81 14.06 11.74
N LYS A 83 -15.77 14.34 10.87
CA LYS A 83 -16.91 13.46 10.66
C LYS A 83 -16.58 12.23 9.81
N HIS A 84 -15.74 12.36 8.81
CA HIS A 84 -15.51 11.32 7.80
C HIS A 84 -14.09 10.78 7.79
N ALA A 85 -13.05 11.63 7.69
CA ALA A 85 -11.67 11.15 7.58
C ALA A 85 -11.20 10.47 8.86
N TYR A 86 -11.54 11.03 10.04
CA TYR A 86 -11.18 10.45 11.35
C TYR A 86 -11.86 9.10 11.63
N LYS A 87 -12.91 8.76 10.90
CA LYS A 87 -13.72 7.54 11.09
C LYS A 87 -13.76 6.67 9.85
N THR A 88 -12.74 6.79 8.99
CA THR A 88 -12.69 6.01 7.75
C THR A 88 -12.64 4.51 8.04
N LYS A 89 -13.26 3.73 7.15
CA LYS A 89 -13.10 2.27 7.09
C LYS A 89 -12.01 1.83 6.10
N ALA A 90 -11.41 2.77 5.37
CA ALA A 90 -10.29 2.50 4.49
C ALA A 90 -9.02 2.18 5.29
N HIS A 91 -8.05 1.53 4.65
CA HIS A 91 -6.75 1.28 5.26
C HIS A 91 -5.86 2.55 5.24
N THR A 92 -6.13 3.46 4.32
CA THR A 92 -5.41 4.73 4.18
C THR A 92 -6.36 5.86 3.80
N VAL A 93 -6.24 7.00 4.47
CA VAL A 93 -6.76 8.28 3.99
C VAL A 93 -5.66 8.92 3.15
N LEU A 94 -5.93 9.19 1.89
CA LEU A 94 -5.01 9.83 0.97
C LEU A 94 -5.47 11.28 0.71
N PHE A 95 -4.85 12.24 1.37
CA PHE A 95 -5.08 13.65 1.11
C PHE A 95 -4.46 14.05 -0.23
N ASP A 96 -5.27 14.67 -1.07
CA ASP A 96 -4.86 15.02 -2.43
C ASP A 96 -4.54 16.52 -2.55
N LEU A 97 -3.31 16.84 -2.93
CA LEU A 97 -2.86 18.20 -3.23
C LEU A 97 -2.53 18.39 -4.72
N GLU A 98 -2.79 17.38 -5.55
CA GLU A 98 -2.46 17.40 -6.98
C GLU A 98 -3.70 17.72 -7.83
N ASP A 99 -4.08 16.89 -8.78
CA ASP A 99 -5.12 17.18 -9.80
C ASP A 99 -6.52 17.35 -9.20
N GLY A 100 -6.87 16.61 -8.15
CA GLY A 100 -8.15 16.73 -7.46
C GLY A 100 -8.26 17.94 -6.52
N CYS A 101 -7.19 18.73 -6.37
CA CYS A 101 -7.14 19.86 -5.43
C CYS A 101 -6.97 21.21 -6.16
N ARG A 102 -8.04 22.01 -6.20
CA ARG A 102 -7.98 23.37 -6.79
C ARG A 102 -7.52 24.44 -5.80
N GLN A 103 -7.80 24.27 -4.51
CA GLN A 103 -7.47 25.23 -3.45
C GLN A 103 -6.22 24.73 -2.66
N LYS A 104 -5.08 24.63 -3.36
CA LYS A 104 -3.87 24.00 -2.81
C LYS A 104 -3.35 24.71 -1.56
N ALA A 105 -3.22 26.04 -1.59
CA ALA A 105 -2.73 26.82 -0.44
C ALA A 105 -3.62 26.62 0.80
N MET A 106 -4.94 26.75 0.66
CA MET A 106 -5.89 26.54 1.76
C MET A 106 -5.88 25.09 2.25
N SER A 107 -5.69 24.12 1.33
CA SER A 107 -5.58 22.71 1.65
C SER A 107 -4.34 22.40 2.49
N ARG A 108 -3.19 22.98 2.15
CA ARG A 108 -1.96 22.86 2.97
C ARG A 108 -2.15 23.45 4.36
N GLU A 109 -2.75 24.64 4.46
CA GLU A 109 -3.06 25.26 5.73
C GLU A 109 -3.96 24.40 6.60
N LEU A 110 -5.03 23.84 6.02
CA LEU A 110 -5.93 22.92 6.71
C LEU A 110 -5.17 21.70 7.25
N LEU A 111 -4.33 21.07 6.44
CA LEU A 111 -3.56 19.90 6.85
C LEU A 111 -2.57 20.22 7.98
N ILE A 112 -1.91 21.38 7.94
CA ILE A 112 -1.03 21.85 9.02
C ILE A 112 -1.83 21.98 10.34
N GLN A 113 -3.04 22.52 10.28
CA GLN A 113 -3.88 22.74 11.47
C GLN A 113 -4.51 21.48 12.03
N GLU A 114 -4.88 20.51 11.16
CA GLU A 114 -5.72 19.38 11.57
C GLU A 114 -4.97 18.07 11.75
N LEU A 115 -3.88 17.80 11.01
CA LEU A 115 -3.13 16.55 11.15
C LEU A 115 -2.62 16.29 12.58
N PRO A 116 -2.13 17.32 13.34
CA PRO A 116 -1.73 17.11 14.72
C PRO A 116 -2.88 16.70 15.68
N LYS A 117 -4.12 16.90 15.25
CA LYS A 117 -5.32 16.63 16.06
C LYS A 117 -5.98 15.30 15.75
N PHE A 118 -5.44 14.54 14.77
CA PHE A 118 -5.99 13.22 14.46
C PHE A 118 -5.90 12.33 15.68
N PRO A 119 -6.99 11.61 16.03
CA PRO A 119 -6.97 10.67 17.14
C PRO A 119 -6.01 9.51 16.88
N GLU A 120 -5.72 8.74 17.90
CA GLU A 120 -5.09 7.43 17.71
C GLU A 120 -5.89 6.62 16.69
N ARG A 121 -5.19 6.02 15.74
CA ARG A 121 -5.79 5.43 14.56
C ARG A 121 -5.15 4.09 14.20
N ASP A 122 -5.95 3.25 13.57
CA ASP A 122 -5.53 1.97 13.01
C ASP A 122 -5.39 1.99 11.47
N PHE A 123 -5.47 3.18 10.85
CA PHE A 123 -5.31 3.41 9.42
C PHE A 123 -4.12 4.35 9.13
N GLN A 124 -3.60 4.30 7.93
CA GLN A 124 -2.55 5.22 7.48
C GLN A 124 -3.12 6.56 7.04
N ILE A 125 -2.27 7.58 7.11
CA ILE A 125 -2.47 8.86 6.44
C ILE A 125 -1.37 9.03 5.40
N ALA A 126 -1.74 9.26 4.15
CA ALA A 126 -0.84 9.60 3.06
C ALA A 126 -1.22 10.96 2.47
N ILE A 127 -0.26 11.64 1.86
CA ILE A 127 -0.49 12.88 1.12
C ILE A 127 0.03 12.71 -0.30
N ARG A 128 -0.85 12.89 -1.30
CA ARG A 128 -0.42 13.02 -2.69
C ARG A 128 0.06 14.44 -2.94
N ILE A 129 1.34 14.56 -3.25
CA ILE A 129 2.00 15.82 -3.55
C ILE A 129 2.11 16.06 -5.05
N ASN A 130 2.35 17.30 -5.42
CA ASN A 130 2.51 17.71 -6.79
C ASN A 130 3.78 17.13 -7.44
N PRO A 131 3.86 17.10 -8.79
CA PRO A 131 5.00 16.58 -9.51
C PRO A 131 6.31 17.27 -9.14
N PHE A 132 7.37 16.50 -9.11
CA PHE A 132 8.72 16.92 -8.70
C PHE A 132 9.20 18.19 -9.41
N ARG A 133 9.78 19.12 -8.63
CA ARG A 133 10.32 20.43 -9.09
C ARG A 133 9.31 21.38 -9.74
N THR A 134 8.03 21.24 -9.45
CA THR A 134 7.06 22.29 -9.73
C THR A 134 6.99 23.28 -8.57
N ASP A 135 6.49 24.50 -8.80
CA ASP A 135 6.31 25.50 -7.72
C ASP A 135 5.42 24.93 -6.60
N GLU A 136 4.38 24.20 -6.96
CA GLU A 136 3.47 23.54 -6.02
C GLU A 136 4.15 22.43 -5.22
N TYR A 137 5.11 21.70 -5.81
CA TYR A 137 5.92 20.72 -5.11
C TYR A 137 6.76 21.36 -4.00
N GLU A 138 7.39 22.51 -4.28
CA GLU A 138 8.19 23.24 -3.28
C GLU A 138 7.32 23.72 -2.10
N GLU A 139 6.09 24.16 -2.37
CA GLU A 139 5.12 24.52 -1.32
C GLU A 139 4.66 23.28 -0.52
N ASP A 140 4.50 22.13 -1.19
CA ASP A 140 4.18 20.87 -0.52
C ASP A 140 5.33 20.45 0.44
N LEU A 141 6.59 20.61 0.04
CA LEU A 141 7.73 20.33 0.91
C LEU A 141 7.75 21.21 2.16
N LYS A 142 7.39 22.50 2.02
CA LYS A 142 7.27 23.41 3.18
C LYS A 142 6.19 22.96 4.17
N MET A 143 5.07 22.50 3.67
CA MET A 143 3.99 21.92 4.48
C MET A 143 4.44 20.61 5.12
N LEU A 144 5.02 19.68 4.34
CA LEU A 144 5.48 18.39 4.81
C LEU A 144 6.50 18.50 5.94
N LYS A 145 7.39 19.50 5.90
CA LYS A 145 8.33 19.77 7.00
C LYS A 145 7.67 19.99 8.35
N GLN A 146 6.42 20.48 8.34
CA GLN A 146 5.64 20.72 9.56
C GLN A 146 4.82 19.49 9.99
N VAL A 147 4.37 18.67 9.02
CA VAL A 147 3.39 17.61 9.31
C VAL A 147 3.92 16.18 9.16
N HIS A 148 5.17 15.96 8.74
CA HIS A 148 5.73 14.64 8.46
C HIS A 148 5.63 13.64 9.63
N LYS A 149 5.54 14.12 10.86
CA LYS A 149 5.39 13.28 12.07
C LYS A 149 3.98 12.71 12.27
N TYR A 150 3.01 13.23 11.55
CA TYR A 150 1.59 12.89 11.69
C TYR A 150 1.05 12.06 10.54
N ILE A 151 1.89 11.76 9.54
CA ILE A 151 1.55 10.98 8.35
C ILE A 151 2.46 9.76 8.23
N ASP A 152 2.08 8.81 7.38
CA ASP A 152 2.78 7.54 7.19
C ASP A 152 3.48 7.45 5.83
N ALA A 153 2.95 8.14 4.80
CA ALA A 153 3.49 8.07 3.46
C ALA A 153 3.27 9.35 2.64
N ILE A 154 4.10 9.51 1.62
CA ILE A 154 3.95 10.49 0.56
C ILE A 154 3.64 9.74 -0.74
N VAL A 155 2.62 10.17 -1.47
CA VAL A 155 2.31 9.69 -2.81
C VAL A 155 2.83 10.72 -3.81
N LEU A 156 3.82 10.34 -4.62
CA LEU A 156 4.42 11.24 -5.60
C LEU A 156 3.74 11.08 -6.97
N ALA A 157 3.02 12.10 -7.40
CA ALA A 157 2.38 12.14 -8.72
C ALA A 157 3.43 12.22 -9.84
N LYS A 158 3.12 11.64 -10.99
CA LYS A 158 3.91 11.70 -12.25
C LYS A 158 5.37 11.29 -12.06
N ALA A 159 5.60 10.34 -11.15
CA ALA A 159 6.95 9.92 -10.77
C ALA A 159 7.71 9.28 -11.94
N GLY A 160 8.96 9.71 -12.14
CA GLY A 160 9.85 9.16 -13.14
C GLY A 160 9.60 9.63 -14.58
N GLU A 161 8.68 10.56 -14.81
CA GLU A 161 8.32 11.02 -16.16
C GLU A 161 9.36 11.97 -16.76
N VAL A 162 9.93 12.84 -15.95
CA VAL A 162 10.82 13.93 -16.41
C VAL A 162 12.25 13.71 -15.95
N TYR A 163 12.46 13.45 -14.67
CA TYR A 163 13.81 13.36 -14.08
C TYR A 163 14.22 11.94 -13.70
N GLY A 164 13.38 10.95 -14.04
CA GLY A 164 13.66 9.54 -13.78
C GLY A 164 13.71 9.22 -12.28
N ASP A 165 14.62 8.32 -11.89
CA ASP A 165 14.79 7.91 -10.49
C ASP A 165 15.39 9.01 -9.58
N ALA A 166 15.93 10.09 -10.17
CA ALA A 166 16.40 11.25 -9.41
C ALA A 166 15.29 11.87 -8.54
N GLU A 167 14.05 11.79 -8.98
CA GLU A 167 12.88 12.29 -8.22
C GLU A 167 12.76 11.59 -6.86
N ILE A 168 12.86 10.27 -6.84
CA ILE A 168 12.79 9.48 -5.59
C ILE A 168 14.05 9.69 -4.75
N ARG A 169 15.23 9.69 -5.38
CA ARG A 169 16.50 9.89 -4.67
C ARG A 169 16.55 11.24 -3.96
N ASP A 170 16.19 12.31 -4.66
CA ASP A 170 16.26 13.68 -4.11
C ASP A 170 15.20 13.87 -3.00
N LEU A 171 13.96 13.36 -3.20
CA LEU A 171 12.92 13.39 -2.17
C LEU A 171 13.32 12.54 -0.95
N SER A 172 13.91 11.36 -1.14
CA SER A 172 14.42 10.52 -0.04
C SER A 172 15.51 11.25 0.75
N SER A 173 16.45 11.89 0.04
CA SER A 173 17.53 12.67 0.67
C SER A 173 16.99 13.85 1.47
N TRP A 174 15.98 14.53 0.94
CA TRP A 174 15.29 15.60 1.65
C TRP A 174 14.58 15.09 2.91
N LEU A 175 13.87 13.96 2.86
CA LEU A 175 13.23 13.32 4.03
C LEU A 175 14.26 13.02 5.12
N VAL A 176 15.39 12.43 4.76
CA VAL A 176 16.50 12.20 5.71
C VAL A 176 16.98 13.50 6.34
N SER A 177 17.09 14.58 5.56
CA SER A 177 17.56 15.89 6.04
C SER A 177 16.65 16.52 7.10
N ILE A 178 15.36 16.19 7.09
CA ILE A 178 14.38 16.65 8.10
C ILE A 178 14.12 15.61 9.20
N GLY A 179 14.89 14.52 9.22
CA GLY A 179 14.76 13.44 10.22
C GLY A 179 13.50 12.60 10.05
N SER A 180 13.02 12.45 8.83
CA SER A 180 11.80 11.70 8.50
C SER A 180 12.14 10.35 7.85
N ASN A 181 11.33 9.33 8.15
CA ASN A 181 11.39 7.98 7.58
C ASN A 181 10.12 7.63 6.79
N LEU A 182 9.40 8.62 6.28
CA LEU A 182 8.18 8.42 5.51
C LEU A 182 8.44 7.54 4.28
N GLN A 183 7.47 6.69 3.98
CA GLN A 183 7.42 5.93 2.75
C GLN A 183 7.07 6.83 1.57
N ILE A 184 7.68 6.57 0.42
CA ILE A 184 7.32 7.21 -0.85
C ILE A 184 6.58 6.17 -1.69
N GLN A 185 5.41 6.54 -2.19
CA GLN A 185 4.59 5.74 -3.10
C GLN A 185 4.56 6.46 -4.46
N PRO A 186 5.47 6.16 -5.39
CA PRO A 186 5.45 6.76 -6.71
C PRO A 186 4.25 6.27 -7.52
N ILE A 187 3.58 7.18 -8.23
CA ILE A 187 2.53 6.81 -9.19
C ILE A 187 3.19 6.55 -10.55
N ILE A 188 3.04 5.33 -11.03
CA ILE A 188 3.46 4.89 -12.35
C ILE A 188 2.28 5.13 -13.31
N GLU A 189 2.27 6.28 -13.96
CA GLU A 189 1.14 6.74 -14.78
C GLU A 189 1.56 7.21 -16.18
N HIS A 190 2.79 6.83 -16.59
CA HIS A 190 3.33 7.07 -17.91
C HIS A 190 4.21 5.89 -18.36
N PRO A 191 4.26 5.53 -19.66
CA PRO A 191 5.13 4.45 -20.15
C PRO A 191 6.61 4.62 -19.78
N LYS A 192 7.14 5.86 -19.76
CA LYS A 192 8.50 6.13 -19.30
C LYS A 192 8.73 5.70 -17.86
N SER A 193 7.78 5.98 -16.97
CA SER A 193 7.86 5.58 -15.56
C SER A 193 7.85 4.06 -15.42
N LEU A 194 7.01 3.37 -16.20
CA LEU A 194 6.97 1.91 -16.21
C LEU A 194 8.31 1.32 -16.71
N GLN A 195 8.93 1.93 -17.73
CA GLN A 195 10.22 1.48 -18.29
C GLN A 195 11.36 1.53 -17.24
N ILE A 196 11.27 2.40 -16.24
CA ILE A 196 12.27 2.55 -15.18
C ILE A 196 11.73 2.13 -13.80
N ALA A 197 10.64 1.39 -13.76
CA ALA A 197 9.99 0.99 -12.51
C ALA A 197 10.95 0.20 -11.58
N ASP A 198 11.85 -0.61 -12.15
CA ASP A 198 12.91 -1.30 -11.42
C ASP A 198 13.81 -0.35 -10.64
N LYS A 199 14.17 0.81 -11.22
CA LYS A 199 15.01 1.83 -10.58
C LYS A 199 14.23 2.57 -9.51
N LEU A 200 12.99 2.99 -9.79
CA LEU A 200 12.14 3.65 -8.81
C LEU A 200 11.92 2.77 -7.58
N MET A 201 11.69 1.47 -7.77
CA MET A 201 11.49 0.51 -6.69
C MET A 201 12.78 0.05 -6.01
N SER A 202 13.95 0.38 -6.52
CA SER A 202 15.24 0.05 -5.86
C SER A 202 15.53 0.91 -4.64
N HIS A 203 14.84 2.04 -4.47
CA HIS A 203 15.00 2.89 -3.29
C HIS A 203 14.34 2.26 -2.06
N SER A 204 15.02 2.29 -0.92
CA SER A 204 14.52 1.72 0.35
C SER A 204 13.29 2.44 0.90
N THR A 205 13.13 3.73 0.58
CA THR A 205 11.95 4.53 0.93
C THR A 205 10.69 4.12 0.17
N VAL A 206 10.81 3.40 -0.95
CA VAL A 206 9.69 2.89 -1.74
C VAL A 206 9.35 1.48 -1.27
N GLN A 207 8.17 1.28 -0.71
CA GLN A 207 7.65 -0.04 -0.35
C GLN A 207 6.46 -0.46 -1.24
N HIS A 208 5.76 0.52 -1.78
CA HIS A 208 4.64 0.31 -2.70
C HIS A 208 4.74 1.31 -3.84
N VAL A 209 4.27 0.90 -5.01
CA VAL A 209 4.03 1.77 -6.15
C VAL A 209 2.54 1.79 -6.46
N VAL A 210 2.07 2.86 -7.06
CA VAL A 210 0.68 3.01 -7.51
C VAL A 210 0.65 2.93 -9.02
N PHE A 211 -0.32 2.23 -9.61
CA PHE A 211 -0.54 2.27 -11.06
C PHE A 211 -1.67 3.24 -11.40
N GLY A 212 -1.30 4.38 -12.01
CA GLY A 212 -2.23 5.43 -12.42
C GLY A 212 -2.86 5.15 -13.77
N ILE A 213 -3.93 4.34 -13.81
CA ILE A 213 -4.50 3.78 -15.05
C ILE A 213 -4.99 4.83 -16.04
N HIS A 214 -5.53 5.96 -15.56
CA HIS A 214 -6.13 6.98 -16.43
C HIS A 214 -5.09 7.78 -17.22
N ASP A 215 -4.07 8.32 -16.53
CA ASP A 215 -2.99 9.05 -17.17
C ASP A 215 -2.11 8.11 -18.00
N PHE A 216 -1.88 6.87 -17.54
CA PHE A 216 -1.19 5.86 -18.31
C PHE A 216 -1.92 5.55 -19.62
N SER A 217 -3.24 5.32 -19.57
CA SER A 217 -4.05 5.05 -20.75
C SER A 217 -4.07 6.24 -21.72
N LYS A 218 -4.13 7.47 -21.19
CA LYS A 218 -4.00 8.70 -21.99
C LYS A 218 -2.64 8.77 -22.69
N ALA A 219 -1.55 8.47 -21.99
CA ALA A 219 -0.20 8.48 -22.56
C ALA A 219 -0.01 7.39 -23.61
N MET A 220 -0.71 6.25 -23.49
CA MET A 220 -0.73 5.17 -24.46
C MET A 220 -1.73 5.38 -25.62
N ALA A 221 -2.50 6.47 -25.60
CA ALA A 221 -3.62 6.71 -26.49
C ALA A 221 -4.69 5.60 -26.48
N TYR A 222 -4.85 4.92 -25.34
CA TYR A 222 -5.90 3.91 -25.17
C TYR A 222 -7.26 4.57 -24.92
N LYS A 223 -8.28 3.95 -25.51
CA LYS A 223 -9.66 4.35 -25.25
C LYS A 223 -10.14 3.68 -23.97
N ILE A 224 -10.29 4.47 -22.90
CA ILE A 224 -10.91 3.98 -21.67
C ILE A 224 -12.43 3.92 -21.89
N THR A 225 -13.05 2.80 -21.53
CA THR A 225 -14.50 2.65 -21.48
C THR A 225 -15.07 3.34 -20.23
N PRO A 226 -16.39 3.61 -20.17
CA PRO A 226 -17.01 4.13 -18.95
C PRO A 226 -16.75 3.28 -17.72
N GLU A 227 -16.55 1.98 -17.88
CA GLU A 227 -16.20 1.04 -16.82
C GLU A 227 -14.77 1.25 -16.31
N GLY A 228 -13.94 2.02 -17.00
CA GLY A 228 -12.60 2.40 -16.58
C GLY A 228 -11.52 1.34 -16.75
N TRP A 229 -11.88 0.15 -17.20
CA TRP A 229 -10.98 -0.98 -17.38
C TRP A 229 -10.96 -1.48 -18.80
N ILE A 230 -9.78 -1.85 -19.30
CA ILE A 230 -9.58 -2.56 -20.55
C ILE A 230 -8.58 -3.70 -20.33
N ASP A 231 -8.77 -4.83 -21.02
CA ASP A 231 -7.93 -6.02 -20.85
C ASP A 231 -6.45 -5.76 -21.19
N GLU A 232 -6.18 -4.83 -22.10
CA GLU A 232 -4.82 -4.43 -22.47
C GLU A 232 -4.02 -3.86 -21.30
N LEU A 233 -4.64 -3.27 -20.31
CA LEU A 233 -3.99 -2.79 -19.10
C LEU A 233 -3.42 -3.92 -18.23
N GLU A 234 -3.98 -5.13 -18.31
CA GLU A 234 -3.50 -6.27 -17.53
C GLU A 234 -2.05 -6.62 -17.82
N THR A 235 -1.61 -6.45 -19.06
CA THR A 235 -0.20 -6.66 -19.42
C THR A 235 0.70 -5.76 -18.58
N PHE A 236 0.35 -4.48 -18.43
CA PHE A 236 1.15 -3.51 -17.67
C PHE A 236 1.03 -3.73 -16.15
N PHE A 237 -0.13 -4.12 -15.66
CA PHE A 237 -0.29 -4.57 -14.27
C PHE A 237 0.62 -5.76 -13.96
N ASN A 238 0.63 -6.78 -14.83
CA ASN A 238 1.48 -7.95 -14.66
C ASN A 238 2.97 -7.60 -14.71
N MET A 239 3.39 -6.74 -15.65
CA MET A 239 4.78 -6.27 -15.74
C MET A 239 5.18 -5.54 -14.45
N LEU A 240 4.37 -4.58 -13.99
CA LEU A 240 4.68 -3.81 -12.78
C LEU A 240 4.68 -4.71 -11.53
N THR A 241 3.75 -5.66 -11.45
CA THR A 241 3.68 -6.61 -10.33
C THR A 241 4.91 -7.52 -10.32
N MET A 242 5.35 -8.01 -11.47
CA MET A 242 6.56 -8.82 -11.59
C MET A 242 7.79 -8.04 -11.08
N GLU A 243 8.00 -6.82 -11.56
CA GLU A 243 9.10 -5.96 -11.10
C GLU A 243 9.02 -5.68 -9.59
N ALA A 244 7.82 -5.40 -9.10
CA ALA A 244 7.62 -5.19 -7.67
C ALA A 244 7.98 -6.44 -6.84
N ARG A 245 7.63 -7.64 -7.30
CA ARG A 245 7.99 -8.90 -6.61
C ARG A 245 9.49 -9.15 -6.60
N ILE A 246 10.19 -8.89 -7.71
CA ILE A 246 11.67 -8.98 -7.77
C ILE A 246 12.32 -8.11 -6.69
N LYS A 247 11.71 -6.98 -6.36
CA LYS A 247 12.20 -6.00 -5.37
C LYS A 247 11.61 -6.18 -3.97
N GLY A 248 10.71 -7.16 -3.74
CA GLY A 248 9.98 -7.30 -2.49
C GLY A 248 9.04 -6.13 -2.19
N LYS A 249 8.39 -5.56 -3.21
CA LYS A 249 7.52 -4.39 -3.12
C LYS A 249 6.07 -4.75 -3.46
N GLY A 250 5.14 -3.89 -3.02
CA GLY A 250 3.72 -4.00 -3.35
C GLY A 250 3.29 -3.08 -4.50
N VAL A 251 2.13 -3.39 -5.09
CA VAL A 251 1.49 -2.59 -6.13
C VAL A 251 0.06 -2.25 -5.69
N ILE A 252 -0.29 -0.98 -5.79
CA ILE A 252 -1.63 -0.46 -5.52
C ILE A 252 -2.30 -0.16 -6.86
N GLY A 253 -3.49 -0.70 -7.07
CA GLY A 253 -4.30 -0.46 -8.26
C GLY A 253 -4.91 0.95 -8.29
N GLY A 254 -5.27 1.39 -9.47
CA GLY A 254 -5.83 2.71 -9.69
C GLY A 254 -7.32 2.81 -9.36
N VAL A 255 -7.86 4.02 -9.53
CA VAL A 255 -9.26 4.34 -9.22
C VAL A 255 -10.23 3.88 -10.31
N GLU A 256 -11.46 3.58 -9.90
CA GLU A 256 -12.61 3.45 -10.80
C GLU A 256 -13.40 4.76 -10.83
N VAL A 257 -13.82 5.17 -12.03
CA VAL A 257 -14.56 6.44 -12.21
C VAL A 257 -16.06 6.29 -12.01
N LEU A 258 -16.62 5.10 -12.19
CA LEU A 258 -18.03 4.84 -11.95
C LEU A 258 -18.32 4.89 -10.45
N LEU A 259 -19.27 5.72 -10.05
CA LEU A 259 -19.67 5.89 -8.67
C LEU A 259 -20.77 4.88 -8.31
N THR A 260 -20.55 4.08 -7.28
CA THR A 260 -21.57 3.17 -6.76
C THR A 260 -22.51 3.92 -5.81
N PRO A 261 -23.84 3.84 -5.97
CA PRO A 261 -24.80 4.53 -5.12
C PRO A 261 -24.88 3.91 -3.72
N ASN A 262 -24.61 2.61 -3.60
CA ASN A 262 -24.76 1.84 -2.37
C ASN A 262 -23.42 1.30 -1.86
N SER A 263 -23.25 1.28 -0.56
CA SER A 263 -22.10 0.63 0.09
C SER A 263 -22.41 -0.82 0.42
N LEU A 264 -21.49 -1.73 0.12
CA LEU A 264 -21.57 -3.12 0.58
C LEU A 264 -21.58 -3.17 2.12
N PRO A 265 -22.54 -3.86 2.76
CA PRO A 265 -22.58 -4.01 4.21
C PRO A 265 -21.32 -4.70 4.77
N ASP A 266 -20.88 -4.30 5.96
CA ASP A 266 -19.73 -4.91 6.65
C ASP A 266 -19.92 -6.41 6.95
N SER A 267 -21.15 -6.87 7.02
CA SER A 267 -21.48 -8.28 7.23
C SER A 267 -21.26 -9.17 6.01
N CYS A 268 -21.13 -8.59 4.82
CA CYS A 268 -20.87 -9.32 3.58
C CYS A 268 -19.37 -9.60 3.43
N VAL A 269 -18.87 -10.64 4.10
CA VAL A 269 -17.46 -11.04 4.08
C VAL A 269 -17.20 -12.35 3.32
N GLU A 270 -18.21 -13.17 3.12
CA GLU A 270 -18.11 -14.40 2.34
C GLU A 270 -18.51 -14.19 0.87
N LYS A 271 -17.81 -14.81 -0.06
CA LYS A 271 -18.03 -14.66 -1.50
C LYS A 271 -19.50 -14.88 -1.93
N LYS A 272 -20.19 -15.83 -1.28
CA LYS A 272 -21.62 -16.09 -1.55
C LYS A 272 -22.52 -14.93 -1.14
N ASP A 273 -22.23 -14.30 0.00
CA ASP A 273 -23.04 -13.20 0.53
C ASP A 273 -22.80 -11.92 -0.27
N ILE A 274 -21.55 -11.70 -0.71
CA ILE A 274 -21.19 -10.59 -1.62
C ILE A 274 -21.93 -10.73 -2.95
N ARG A 275 -21.90 -11.93 -3.57
CA ARG A 275 -22.63 -12.17 -4.83
C ARG A 275 -24.12 -11.94 -4.64
N ARG A 276 -24.72 -12.50 -3.60
CA ARG A 276 -26.13 -12.29 -3.29
C ARG A 276 -26.49 -10.82 -3.11
N TRP A 277 -25.62 -10.06 -2.43
CA TRP A 277 -25.85 -8.63 -2.26
C TRP A 277 -25.77 -7.89 -3.59
N LEU A 278 -24.75 -8.18 -4.41
CA LEU A 278 -24.59 -7.59 -5.74
C LEU A 278 -25.78 -7.92 -6.66
N ASP A 279 -26.34 -9.11 -6.57
CA ASP A 279 -27.51 -9.53 -7.35
C ASP A 279 -28.79 -8.77 -6.93
N LEU A 280 -28.96 -8.54 -5.63
CA LEU A 280 -30.16 -7.94 -5.06
C LEU A 280 -30.13 -6.39 -4.98
N HIS A 281 -28.96 -5.82 -4.74
CA HIS A 281 -28.79 -4.41 -4.38
C HIS A 281 -27.68 -3.71 -5.16
N GLY A 282 -26.84 -4.46 -5.87
CA GLY A 282 -25.74 -3.94 -6.66
C GLY A 282 -26.25 -3.34 -7.97
N ASP A 283 -25.60 -2.28 -8.40
CA ASP A 283 -25.69 -1.74 -9.75
C ASP A 283 -24.50 -2.24 -10.61
N ASP A 284 -24.46 -1.84 -11.87
CA ASP A 284 -23.39 -2.24 -12.77
C ASP A 284 -22.03 -1.71 -12.31
N ALA A 285 -21.97 -0.47 -11.76
CA ALA A 285 -20.77 0.09 -11.22
C ALA A 285 -20.22 -0.75 -10.06
N SER A 286 -21.08 -1.17 -9.12
CA SER A 286 -20.67 -2.04 -7.99
C SER A 286 -20.13 -3.39 -8.47
N ARG A 287 -20.75 -3.99 -9.51
CA ARG A 287 -20.30 -5.24 -10.10
C ARG A 287 -18.94 -5.10 -10.78
N HIS A 288 -18.74 -4.01 -11.56
CA HIS A 288 -17.47 -3.73 -12.21
C HIS A 288 -16.36 -3.48 -11.19
N VAL A 289 -16.58 -2.61 -10.20
CA VAL A 289 -15.59 -2.35 -9.14
C VAL A 289 -15.16 -3.64 -8.43
N TYR A 290 -16.13 -4.51 -8.10
CA TYR A 290 -15.84 -5.80 -7.47
C TYR A 290 -15.04 -6.71 -8.40
N ALA A 291 -15.45 -6.86 -9.66
CA ALA A 291 -14.79 -7.71 -10.64
C ALA A 291 -13.34 -7.24 -10.89
N HIS A 292 -13.12 -5.94 -11.07
CA HIS A 292 -11.78 -5.37 -11.27
C HIS A 292 -10.90 -5.56 -10.03
N ALA A 293 -11.41 -5.30 -8.84
CA ALA A 293 -10.69 -5.54 -7.59
C ALA A 293 -10.29 -7.03 -7.41
N GLN A 294 -11.16 -7.97 -7.83
CA GLN A 294 -10.82 -9.40 -7.84
C GLN A 294 -9.72 -9.73 -8.86
N ARG A 295 -9.76 -9.16 -10.07
CA ARG A 295 -8.72 -9.34 -11.09
C ARG A 295 -7.39 -8.78 -10.60
N GLU A 296 -7.35 -7.57 -10.05
CA GLU A 296 -6.17 -6.96 -9.44
C GLU A 296 -5.59 -7.84 -8.33
N THR A 297 -6.44 -8.37 -7.45
CA THR A 297 -6.01 -9.32 -6.41
C THR A 297 -5.42 -10.59 -7.01
N ALA A 298 -6.01 -11.13 -8.08
CA ALA A 298 -5.52 -12.33 -8.77
C ALA A 298 -4.17 -12.09 -9.46
N MET A 299 -3.91 -10.87 -9.95
CA MET A 299 -2.62 -10.45 -10.50
C MET A 299 -1.58 -10.14 -9.41
N GLY A 300 -1.95 -10.24 -8.13
CA GLY A 300 -1.04 -10.06 -7.00
C GLY A 300 -0.90 -8.63 -6.50
N LEU A 301 -1.78 -7.70 -6.87
CA LEU A 301 -1.79 -6.38 -6.29
C LEU A 301 -2.09 -6.45 -4.78
N THR A 302 -1.62 -5.46 -4.05
CA THR A 302 -1.67 -5.41 -2.59
C THR A 302 -2.72 -4.45 -2.05
N GLY A 303 -3.35 -3.67 -2.91
CA GLY A 303 -4.39 -2.72 -2.56
C GLY A 303 -4.93 -1.99 -3.78
N LYS A 304 -5.80 -1.02 -3.54
CA LYS A 304 -6.46 -0.24 -4.58
C LYS A 304 -6.80 1.17 -4.09
N GLN A 305 -6.66 2.15 -4.96
CA GLN A 305 -7.15 3.51 -4.71
C GLN A 305 -8.63 3.61 -5.04
N VAL A 306 -9.38 4.36 -4.25
CA VAL A 306 -10.82 4.59 -4.42
C VAL A 306 -11.16 6.07 -4.22
N ILE A 307 -12.19 6.56 -4.93
CA ILE A 307 -12.61 7.97 -4.90
C ILE A 307 -13.92 8.21 -4.14
N THR A 308 -14.61 7.15 -3.72
CA THR A 308 -15.84 7.25 -2.95
C THR A 308 -15.84 6.26 -1.78
N PRO A 309 -16.44 6.61 -0.63
CA PRO A 309 -16.58 5.70 0.50
C PRO A 309 -17.32 4.40 0.16
N ASN A 310 -18.24 4.43 -0.82
CA ASN A 310 -19.01 3.26 -1.22
C ASN A 310 -18.15 2.17 -1.88
N HIS A 311 -16.99 2.52 -2.45
CA HIS A 311 -16.04 1.55 -3.01
C HIS A 311 -15.22 0.82 -1.93
N ILE A 312 -15.10 1.37 -0.71
CA ILE A 312 -14.19 0.85 0.31
C ILE A 312 -14.49 -0.63 0.62
N ASN A 313 -15.72 -0.94 0.99
CA ASN A 313 -16.07 -2.30 1.40
C ASN A 313 -16.03 -3.29 0.23
N VAL A 314 -16.47 -2.88 -0.95
CA VAL A 314 -16.43 -3.73 -2.17
C VAL A 314 -14.99 -4.11 -2.50
N CYS A 315 -14.07 -3.15 -2.50
CA CYS A 315 -12.65 -3.41 -2.73
C CYS A 315 -12.01 -4.19 -1.57
N LYS A 316 -12.34 -3.83 -0.32
CA LYS A 316 -11.80 -4.49 0.87
C LYS A 316 -12.06 -5.99 0.86
N VAL A 317 -13.30 -6.42 0.60
CA VAL A 317 -13.65 -7.85 0.55
C VAL A 317 -13.05 -8.57 -0.66
N ALA A 318 -12.76 -7.87 -1.76
CA ALA A 318 -12.07 -8.46 -2.90
C ALA A 318 -10.58 -8.74 -2.61
N PHE A 319 -9.93 -7.87 -1.84
CA PHE A 319 -8.51 -7.99 -1.50
C PHE A 319 -8.24 -8.87 -0.28
N THR A 320 -9.20 -9.03 0.63
CA THR A 320 -9.02 -9.83 1.86
C THR A 320 -9.45 -11.27 1.68
N PRO A 321 -8.72 -12.25 2.27
CA PRO A 321 -9.22 -13.61 2.38
C PRO A 321 -10.55 -13.65 3.16
N SER A 322 -11.53 -14.38 2.67
CA SER A 322 -12.77 -14.59 3.42
C SER A 322 -12.52 -15.46 4.66
N PRO A 323 -13.40 -15.41 5.68
CA PRO A 323 -13.29 -16.28 6.85
C PRO A 323 -13.17 -17.77 6.50
N LYS A 324 -13.89 -18.23 5.47
CA LYS A 324 -13.80 -19.60 4.99
C LYS A 324 -12.45 -19.94 4.36
N GLU A 325 -11.88 -19.01 3.59
CA GLU A 325 -10.54 -19.18 3.01
C GLU A 325 -9.49 -19.19 4.12
N THR A 326 -9.56 -18.26 5.07
CA THR A 326 -8.68 -18.21 6.26
C THR A 326 -8.72 -19.52 7.04
N ALA A 327 -9.92 -20.04 7.34
CA ALA A 327 -10.06 -21.30 8.07
C ALA A 327 -9.45 -22.49 7.29
N LYS A 328 -9.65 -22.56 5.96
CA LYS A 328 -9.02 -23.59 5.11
C LYS A 328 -7.49 -23.50 5.16
N ASP A 329 -6.93 -22.29 5.04
CA ASP A 329 -5.49 -22.10 5.07
C ASP A 329 -4.88 -22.49 6.44
N ILE A 330 -5.58 -22.19 7.53
CA ILE A 330 -5.19 -22.63 8.88
C ILE A 330 -5.20 -24.15 9.00
N GLU A 331 -6.24 -24.83 8.51
CA GLU A 331 -6.32 -26.28 8.52
C GLU A 331 -5.15 -26.92 7.74
N ILE A 332 -4.83 -26.40 6.56
CA ILE A 332 -3.70 -26.86 5.73
C ILE A 332 -2.36 -26.70 6.48
N LEU A 333 -2.14 -25.54 7.07
CA LEU A 333 -0.89 -25.25 7.80
C LEU A 333 -0.78 -26.07 9.09
N LYS A 334 -1.88 -26.36 9.80
CA LYS A 334 -1.90 -27.27 10.95
C LYS A 334 -1.50 -28.68 10.53
N ALA A 335 -2.08 -29.21 9.45
CA ALA A 335 -1.74 -30.53 8.94
C ALA A 335 -0.26 -30.62 8.50
N ALA A 336 0.27 -29.56 7.88
CA ALA A 336 1.68 -29.49 7.51
C ALA A 336 2.63 -29.43 8.71
N LEU A 337 2.24 -28.72 9.77
CA LEU A 337 2.99 -28.68 11.05
C LEU A 337 3.03 -30.03 11.76
N GLU A 338 1.87 -30.70 11.84
CA GLU A 338 1.73 -32.02 12.46
C GLU A 338 2.55 -33.10 11.72
N ALA A 339 2.66 -33.00 10.41
CA ALA A 339 3.44 -33.91 9.57
C ALA A 339 4.92 -33.52 9.44
N ASP A 340 5.37 -32.42 10.07
CA ASP A 340 6.70 -31.82 9.91
C ASP A 340 7.08 -31.58 8.43
N ALA A 341 6.10 -31.17 7.62
CA ALA A 341 6.21 -31.07 6.16
C ALA A 341 6.36 -29.64 5.65
N LEU A 342 6.38 -28.61 6.52
CA LEU A 342 6.39 -27.18 6.10
C LEU A 342 7.52 -26.84 5.14
N LEU A 343 8.70 -27.44 5.33
CA LEU A 343 9.92 -27.14 4.57
C LEU A 343 10.27 -28.21 3.55
N SER A 344 9.82 -29.43 3.76
CA SER A 344 10.13 -30.57 2.88
C SER A 344 9.10 -31.67 3.00
N GLY A 345 8.83 -32.32 1.89
CA GLY A 345 7.84 -33.39 1.83
C GLY A 345 6.48 -32.92 1.36
N ALA A 346 5.55 -33.83 1.29
CA ALA A 346 4.17 -33.58 0.88
C ALA A 346 3.19 -34.32 1.79
N ILE A 347 2.01 -33.73 1.96
CA ILE A 347 0.91 -34.35 2.73
C ILE A 347 -0.28 -34.62 1.84
N ARG A 348 -1.08 -35.61 2.21
CA ARG A 348 -2.39 -35.80 1.61
C ARG A 348 -3.46 -35.12 2.48
N TYR A 349 -4.13 -34.13 1.90
CA TYR A 349 -5.16 -33.36 2.59
C TYR A 349 -6.46 -33.37 1.76
N LYS A 350 -7.55 -33.93 2.31
CA LYS A 350 -8.87 -34.01 1.67
C LYS A 350 -8.83 -34.46 0.20
N GLY A 351 -7.92 -35.38 -0.13
CA GLY A 351 -7.76 -35.96 -1.48
C GLY A 351 -6.77 -35.22 -2.39
N GLU A 352 -6.28 -34.07 -1.98
CA GLU A 352 -5.24 -33.30 -2.68
C GLU A 352 -3.85 -33.65 -2.12
N MET A 353 -2.82 -33.59 -2.98
CA MET A 353 -1.42 -33.65 -2.57
C MET A 353 -0.93 -32.19 -2.41
N LEU A 354 -0.48 -31.84 -1.20
CA LEU A 354 0.01 -30.50 -0.87
C LEU A 354 1.48 -30.58 -0.46
N ASP A 355 2.28 -29.60 -0.89
CA ASP A 355 3.71 -29.51 -0.70
C ASP A 355 4.14 -28.08 -0.22
N PRO A 356 5.42 -27.82 0.08
CA PRO A 356 5.88 -26.52 0.60
C PRO A 356 5.42 -25.28 -0.15
N PRO A 357 5.43 -25.20 -1.48
CA PRO A 357 4.87 -24.04 -2.21
C PRO A 357 3.41 -23.74 -1.86
N MET A 358 2.59 -24.77 -1.65
CA MET A 358 1.17 -24.60 -1.29
C MET A 358 1.01 -24.15 0.17
N PHE A 359 1.85 -24.65 1.08
CA PHE A 359 1.89 -24.17 2.47
C PHE A 359 2.32 -22.70 2.52
N GLY A 360 3.35 -22.32 1.72
CA GLY A 360 3.76 -20.92 1.56
C GLY A 360 2.63 -20.01 1.09
N LYS A 361 1.82 -20.47 0.12
CA LYS A 361 0.63 -19.75 -0.34
C LYS A 361 -0.43 -19.57 0.76
N SER A 362 -0.71 -20.62 1.55
CA SER A 362 -1.65 -20.52 2.67
C SER A 362 -1.16 -19.53 3.73
N LEU A 363 0.15 -19.53 4.03
CA LEU A 363 0.74 -18.54 4.94
C LEU A 363 0.62 -17.13 4.37
N GLN A 364 0.92 -16.91 3.08
CA GLN A 364 0.76 -15.61 2.44
C GLN A 364 -0.67 -15.07 2.53
N ASN A 365 -1.68 -15.92 2.40
CA ASN A 365 -3.07 -15.53 2.59
C ASN A 365 -3.36 -15.08 4.02
N LEU A 366 -2.88 -15.80 5.04
CA LEU A 366 -3.00 -15.36 6.44
C LEU A 366 -2.34 -14.00 6.66
N LEU A 367 -1.12 -13.82 6.15
CA LEU A 367 -0.40 -12.57 6.29
C LEU A 367 -1.04 -11.42 5.50
N ARG A 368 -1.69 -11.70 4.36
CA ARG A 368 -2.56 -10.74 3.68
C ARG A 368 -3.74 -10.34 4.58
N GLY A 369 -4.38 -11.32 5.22
CA GLY A 369 -5.44 -11.05 6.19
C GLY A 369 -4.98 -10.16 7.35
N TYR A 370 -3.75 -10.36 7.84
CA TYR A 370 -3.13 -9.48 8.82
C TYR A 370 -2.92 -8.05 8.26
N ALA A 371 -2.27 -7.94 7.12
CA ALA A 371 -1.95 -6.65 6.49
C ALA A 371 -3.21 -5.81 6.22
N LEU A 372 -4.32 -6.46 5.85
CA LEU A 372 -5.60 -5.84 5.57
C LEU A 372 -6.58 -5.87 6.78
N ARG A 373 -6.08 -6.16 7.97
CA ARG A 373 -6.80 -6.09 9.27
C ARG A 373 -8.07 -6.93 9.33
N SER A 374 -8.07 -8.08 8.67
CA SER A 374 -9.18 -9.04 8.71
C SER A 374 -8.88 -10.27 9.57
N LEU A 375 -7.63 -10.45 10.02
CA LEU A 375 -7.21 -11.61 10.78
C LEU A 375 -7.52 -11.44 12.28
N SER A 376 -8.13 -12.46 12.91
CA SER A 376 -8.36 -12.46 14.35
C SER A 376 -7.04 -12.52 15.15
N LYS A 377 -7.08 -12.16 16.43
CA LYS A 377 -5.89 -12.26 17.30
C LYS A 377 -5.41 -13.70 17.45
N GLU A 378 -6.32 -14.67 17.50
CA GLU A 378 -6.01 -16.09 17.57
C GLU A 378 -5.29 -16.56 16.28
N ASP A 379 -5.81 -16.16 15.13
CA ASP A 379 -5.21 -16.49 13.84
C ASP A 379 -3.85 -15.81 13.63
N GLN A 380 -3.66 -14.59 14.16
CA GLN A 380 -2.36 -13.92 14.17
C GLN A 380 -1.34 -14.72 14.99
N ALA A 381 -1.71 -15.17 16.19
CA ALA A 381 -0.84 -16.01 17.02
C ALA A 381 -0.49 -17.33 16.31
N PHE A 382 -1.45 -17.93 15.61
CA PHE A 382 -1.18 -19.11 14.79
C PHE A 382 -0.22 -18.82 13.64
N ALA A 383 -0.39 -17.72 12.91
CA ALA A 383 0.51 -17.31 11.84
C ALA A 383 1.96 -17.10 12.35
N LEU A 384 2.14 -16.52 13.54
CA LEU A 384 3.45 -16.43 14.20
C LEU A 384 4.07 -17.80 14.48
N THR A 385 3.27 -18.77 14.93
CA THR A 385 3.74 -20.14 15.17
C THR A 385 4.28 -20.77 13.88
N VAL A 386 3.61 -20.54 12.74
CA VAL A 386 4.06 -21.03 11.44
C VAL A 386 5.35 -20.32 11.01
N LEU A 387 5.42 -19.00 11.15
CA LEU A 387 6.59 -18.19 10.80
C LEU A 387 7.85 -18.63 11.58
N ASN A 388 7.69 -18.98 12.85
CA ASN A 388 8.80 -19.47 13.67
C ASN A 388 9.37 -20.83 13.20
N LYS A 389 8.62 -21.57 12.38
CA LYS A 389 9.05 -22.85 11.80
C LYS A 389 9.62 -22.72 10.40
N MET A 390 9.47 -21.58 9.74
CA MET A 390 9.96 -21.33 8.39
C MET A 390 11.25 -20.51 8.42
N PRO A 391 12.24 -20.83 7.56
CA PRO A 391 13.42 -20.00 7.42
C PRO A 391 13.04 -18.58 6.98
N ILE A 392 13.62 -17.58 7.65
CA ILE A 392 13.30 -16.16 7.41
C ILE A 392 13.53 -15.73 5.96
N HIS A 393 14.54 -16.29 5.29
CA HIS A 393 14.82 -15.99 3.87
C HIS A 393 13.69 -16.45 2.94
N THR A 394 13.13 -17.65 3.16
CA THR A 394 11.98 -18.15 2.38
C THR A 394 10.76 -17.25 2.54
N PHE A 395 10.58 -16.70 3.74
CA PHE A 395 9.50 -15.78 4.01
C PHE A 395 9.71 -14.41 3.33
N LYS A 396 10.93 -13.83 3.46
CA LYS A 396 11.27 -12.53 2.86
C LYS A 396 11.12 -12.50 1.34
N GLU A 397 11.52 -13.56 0.67
CA GLU A 397 11.42 -13.68 -0.80
C GLU A 397 9.97 -13.66 -1.29
N ASN A 398 9.03 -14.09 -0.46
CA ASN A 398 7.62 -14.24 -0.83
C ASN A 398 6.70 -13.17 -0.21
N TRP A 399 7.24 -12.24 0.61
CA TRP A 399 6.43 -11.22 1.25
C TRP A 399 6.22 -10.00 0.35
N PRO A 400 5.00 -9.77 -0.17
CA PRO A 400 4.75 -8.73 -1.17
C PRO A 400 4.40 -7.36 -0.57
N TYR A 401 4.39 -7.23 0.74
CA TYR A 401 3.83 -6.05 1.40
C TYR A 401 4.89 -5.13 2.01
N GLY A 402 6.14 -5.27 1.62
CA GLY A 402 7.24 -4.44 2.06
C GLY A 402 8.43 -5.26 2.58
N GLN A 403 9.55 -4.60 2.83
CA GLN A 403 10.73 -5.24 3.39
C GLN A 403 10.53 -5.50 4.89
N ILE A 404 10.84 -6.71 5.30
CA ILE A 404 10.93 -7.12 6.70
C ILE A 404 12.34 -6.87 7.19
#